data_03ac4bf36408b988ff34c8304d17034b
#
_entry.id   03ac4bf36408b988ff34c8304d17034b
#
_cell.length_a   1.000
_cell.length_b   1.000
_cell.length_c   1.000
_cell.angle_alpha   90.00
_cell.angle_beta   90.00
_cell.angle_gamma   90.00
#
_symmetry.space_group_name_H-M   'P 1'
#
loop_
_entity.id
_entity.type
_entity.pdbx_description
1 polymer ?
#
loop_
_entity_poly.entity_id
_entity_poly.type
_entity_poly.pdbx_seq_one_letter_code
_entity_poly.pdbx_strand_id
1 'polypeptide(L)'
;MSIAIITMMEYLSDKEMAASENFYQTIQKEWFGNAQIVINVRTGPTSLLSLAVYSSYEDAETNLPKRKEFQDIVKDKFTVVDSFYYEGDITYFEASKAAEITTEWKT
;
A
#
# COMPACT_ATOMS: atom_id res chain seq x y z
N MET A 1 -17.48 4.50 -10.03
CA MET A 1 -17.19 5.07 -8.70
C MET A 1 -15.80 4.65 -8.28
N SER A 2 -15.03 5.60 -7.82
CA SER A 2 -13.67 5.31 -7.35
C SER A 2 -13.69 4.47 -6.07
N ILE A 3 -12.73 3.58 -5.96
CA ILE A 3 -12.62 2.69 -4.81
C ILE A 3 -11.26 2.85 -4.14
N ALA A 4 -11.20 2.55 -2.86
CA ALA A 4 -9.97 2.47 -2.11
C ALA A 4 -9.73 1.04 -1.65
N ILE A 5 -8.49 0.61 -1.76
CA ILE A 5 -8.02 -0.65 -1.21
C ILE A 5 -7.10 -0.31 -0.05
N ILE A 6 -7.41 -0.84 1.11
CA ILE A 6 -6.67 -0.59 2.35
C ILE A 6 -6.06 -1.90 2.80
N THR A 7 -4.75 -1.92 2.94
CA THR A 7 -4.02 -3.09 3.43
C THR A 7 -3.24 -2.69 4.66
N MET A 8 -3.36 -3.48 5.72
CA MET A 8 -2.55 -3.30 6.93
C MET A 8 -1.67 -4.51 7.11
N MET A 9 -0.40 -4.27 7.43
CA MET A 9 0.57 -5.34 7.65
C MET A 9 1.32 -5.10 8.94
N GLU A 10 1.45 -6.15 9.73
CA GLU A 10 2.29 -6.19 10.91
C GLU A 10 3.52 -7.03 10.59
N TYR A 11 4.71 -6.48 10.81
CA TYR A 11 5.99 -7.14 10.53
C TYR A 11 6.63 -7.61 11.83
N LEU A 12 7.54 -8.57 11.71
CA LEU A 12 8.28 -9.08 12.87
C LEU A 12 9.17 -8.01 13.49
N SER A 13 9.74 -7.12 12.66
CA SER A 13 10.65 -6.08 13.10
C SER A 13 10.55 -4.85 12.21
N ASP A 14 11.07 -3.71 12.68
CA ASP A 14 11.14 -2.48 11.89
C ASP A 14 12.06 -2.63 10.69
N LYS A 15 13.11 -3.42 10.81
CA LYS A 15 14.04 -3.71 9.72
C LYS A 15 13.35 -4.46 8.58
N GLU A 16 12.53 -5.45 8.91
CA GLU A 16 11.74 -6.19 7.92
C GLU A 16 10.75 -5.26 7.23
N MET A 17 10.10 -4.40 7.97
CA MET A 17 9.16 -3.42 7.43
C MET A 17 9.85 -2.45 6.47
N ALA A 18 11.00 -1.92 6.85
CA ALA A 18 11.77 -0.99 6.01
C ALA A 18 12.21 -1.66 4.70
N ALA A 19 12.63 -2.91 4.77
CA ALA A 19 13.01 -3.68 3.59
C ALA A 19 11.81 -3.89 2.66
N SER A 20 10.63 -4.17 3.21
CA SER A 20 9.40 -4.31 2.45
C SER A 20 9.01 -3.00 1.76
N GLU A 21 9.12 -1.87 2.46
CA GLU A 21 8.84 -0.56 1.89
C GLU A 21 9.77 -0.26 0.71
N ASN A 22 11.04 -0.54 0.85
CA ASN A 22 12.01 -0.34 -0.24
C ASN A 22 11.68 -1.21 -1.44
N PHE A 23 11.35 -2.46 -1.22
CA PHE A 23 10.93 -3.35 -2.29
C PHE A 23 9.70 -2.81 -3.01
N TYR A 24 8.68 -2.38 -2.26
CA TYR A 24 7.45 -1.84 -2.85
C TYR A 24 7.76 -0.63 -3.75
N GLN A 25 8.62 0.27 -3.30
CA GLN A 25 8.98 1.46 -4.08
C GLN A 25 9.62 1.11 -5.42
N THR A 26 10.35 -0.01 -5.48
CA THR A 26 11.00 -0.42 -6.74
C THR A 26 10.02 -0.98 -7.75
N ILE A 27 8.88 -1.53 -7.33
CA ILE A 27 7.96 -2.24 -8.23
C ILE A 27 6.62 -1.51 -8.41
N GLN A 28 6.35 -0.45 -7.66
CA GLN A 28 5.02 0.16 -7.60
C GLN A 28 4.54 0.65 -8.98
N LYS A 29 5.36 1.38 -9.71
CA LYS A 29 4.97 1.93 -11.00
C LYS A 29 4.75 0.86 -12.06
N GLU A 30 5.55 -0.19 -12.02
CA GLU A 30 5.45 -1.28 -12.97
C GLU A 30 4.27 -2.19 -12.67
N TRP A 31 4.06 -2.53 -11.40
CA TRP A 31 3.04 -3.51 -11.00
C TRP A 31 1.68 -2.88 -10.71
N PHE A 32 1.66 -1.63 -10.23
CA PHE A 32 0.44 -0.95 -9.78
C PHE A 32 0.31 0.45 -10.38
N GLY A 33 0.84 0.64 -11.59
CA GLY A 33 0.89 1.97 -12.22
C GLY A 33 -0.48 2.56 -12.57
N ASN A 34 -1.55 1.77 -12.60
CA ASN A 34 -2.90 2.27 -12.83
C ASN A 34 -3.60 2.78 -11.57
N ALA A 35 -2.96 2.70 -10.41
CA ALA A 35 -3.48 3.34 -9.21
C ALA A 35 -3.41 4.86 -9.36
N GLN A 36 -4.50 5.54 -9.01
CA GLN A 36 -4.56 7.01 -9.08
C GLN A 36 -3.78 7.64 -7.93
N ILE A 37 -3.85 7.04 -6.76
CA ILE A 37 -3.19 7.52 -5.54
C ILE A 37 -2.69 6.30 -4.79
N VAL A 38 -1.49 6.40 -4.24
CA VAL A 38 -0.96 5.41 -3.30
C VAL A 38 -0.38 6.16 -2.12
N ILE A 39 -0.82 5.80 -0.93
CA ILE A 39 -0.31 6.39 0.32
C ILE A 39 0.07 5.24 1.25
N ASN A 40 1.30 5.26 1.74
CA ASN A 40 1.77 4.31 2.74
C ASN A 40 2.02 5.08 4.04
N VAL A 41 1.52 4.54 5.14
CA VAL A 41 1.59 5.18 6.45
C VAL A 41 2.15 4.18 7.46
N ARG A 42 3.18 4.58 8.20
CA ARG A 42 3.64 3.80 9.35
C ARG A 42 2.73 4.08 10.52
N THR A 43 2.04 3.06 10.97
CA THR A 43 1.08 3.17 12.08
C THR A 43 1.66 2.75 13.42
N GLY A 44 2.87 2.24 13.42
CA GLY A 44 3.60 1.83 14.63
C GLY A 44 5.01 1.40 14.25
N PRO A 45 5.81 0.95 15.24
CA PRO A 45 7.21 0.56 14.99
C PRO A 45 7.37 -0.58 13.98
N THR A 46 6.36 -1.43 13.86
CA THR A 46 6.40 -2.61 12.99
C THR A 46 5.15 -2.76 12.14
N SER A 47 4.31 -1.73 12.08
CA SER A 47 3.05 -1.81 11.32
C SER A 47 2.98 -0.75 10.22
N LEU A 48 2.36 -1.15 9.10
CA LEU A 48 2.23 -0.33 7.92
C LEU A 48 0.81 -0.42 7.39
N LEU A 49 0.23 0.75 7.04
CA LEU A 49 -1.05 0.84 6.35
C LEU A 49 -0.78 1.36 4.94
N SER A 50 -1.32 0.68 3.94
CA SER A 50 -1.26 1.10 2.56
C SER A 50 -2.66 1.38 2.04
N LEU A 51 -2.83 2.53 1.38
CA LEU A 51 -4.09 2.91 0.75
C LEU A 51 -3.82 3.16 -0.73
N ALA A 52 -4.55 2.45 -1.58
CA ALA A 52 -4.47 2.62 -3.02
C ALA A 52 -5.85 2.95 -3.58
N VAL A 53 -5.92 3.99 -4.42
CA VAL A 53 -7.17 4.46 -5.02
C VAL A 53 -7.16 4.11 -6.49
N TYR A 54 -8.25 3.51 -6.95
CA TYR A 54 -8.47 3.16 -8.36
C TYR A 54 -9.78 3.81 -8.84
N SER A 55 -9.84 4.07 -10.16
CA SER A 55 -11.04 4.69 -10.74
C SER A 55 -12.26 3.75 -10.73
N SER A 56 -12.04 2.44 -10.64
CA SER A 56 -13.11 1.44 -10.62
C SER A 56 -12.62 0.11 -10.05
N TYR A 57 -13.54 -0.77 -9.72
CA TYR A 57 -13.21 -2.15 -9.34
C TYR A 57 -12.49 -2.89 -10.47
N GLU A 58 -12.86 -2.62 -11.71
CA GLU A 58 -12.21 -3.25 -12.85
C GLU A 58 -10.72 -2.92 -12.91
N ASP A 59 -10.37 -1.65 -12.69
CA ASP A 59 -8.97 -1.22 -12.67
C ASP A 59 -8.21 -1.87 -11.52
N ALA A 60 -8.85 -2.01 -10.36
CA ALA A 60 -8.23 -2.68 -9.22
C ALA A 60 -8.02 -4.17 -9.49
N GLU A 61 -9.01 -4.83 -10.11
CA GLU A 61 -8.94 -6.26 -10.44
C GLU A 61 -7.83 -6.56 -11.45
N THR A 62 -7.51 -5.63 -12.33
CA THR A 62 -6.40 -5.78 -13.27
C THR A 62 -5.09 -6.06 -12.55
N ASN A 63 -4.93 -5.53 -11.34
CA ASN A 63 -3.70 -5.71 -10.55
C ASN A 63 -3.77 -6.91 -9.61
N LEU A 64 -4.87 -7.64 -9.57
CA LEU A 64 -5.03 -8.72 -8.62
C LEU A 64 -3.93 -9.79 -8.68
N PRO A 65 -3.51 -10.28 -9.87
CA PRO A 65 -2.41 -11.24 -9.93
C PRO A 65 -1.10 -10.68 -9.36
N LYS A 66 -0.78 -9.43 -9.67
CA LYS A 66 0.44 -8.80 -9.16
C LYS A 66 0.36 -8.55 -7.65
N ARG A 67 -0.81 -8.23 -7.15
CA ARG A 67 -1.01 -8.06 -5.71
C ARG A 67 -0.78 -9.35 -4.96
N LYS A 68 -1.30 -10.47 -5.47
CA LYS A 68 -1.07 -11.79 -4.87
C LYS A 68 0.40 -12.16 -4.90
N GLU A 69 1.08 -11.91 -6.01
CA GLU A 69 2.51 -12.15 -6.14
C GLU A 69 3.30 -11.31 -5.13
N PHE A 70 2.95 -10.03 -5.00
CA PHE A 70 3.57 -9.14 -4.02
C PHE A 70 3.38 -9.65 -2.59
N GLN A 71 2.16 -10.04 -2.23
CA GLN A 71 1.88 -10.54 -0.89
C GLN A 71 2.67 -11.82 -0.57
N ASP A 72 2.80 -12.72 -1.54
CA ASP A 72 3.58 -13.93 -1.37
C ASP A 72 5.06 -13.63 -1.14
N ILE A 73 5.61 -12.70 -1.92
CA ILE A 73 7.02 -12.27 -1.76
C ILE A 73 7.23 -11.65 -0.39
N VAL A 74 6.32 -10.77 0.03
CA VAL A 74 6.43 -10.06 1.30
C VAL A 74 6.36 -11.05 2.48
N LYS A 75 5.46 -12.00 2.44
CA LYS A 75 5.34 -13.01 3.49
C LYS A 75 6.58 -13.88 3.59
N ASP A 76 7.17 -14.24 2.45
CA ASP A 76 8.35 -15.10 2.44
C ASP A 76 9.63 -14.37 2.84
N LYS A 77 9.81 -13.13 2.35
CA LYS A 77 11.07 -12.40 2.52
C LYS A 77 11.10 -11.46 3.71
N PHE A 78 9.96 -10.91 4.11
CA PHE A 78 9.92 -9.81 5.07
C PHE A 78 9.15 -10.14 6.34
N THR A 79 8.79 -11.39 6.54
CA THR A 79 8.17 -11.92 7.77
C THR A 79 6.99 -11.06 8.25
N VAL A 80 5.90 -11.11 7.50
CA VAL A 80 4.64 -10.50 7.92
C VAL A 80 3.97 -11.45 8.91
N VAL A 81 3.66 -10.96 10.11
CA VAL A 81 3.05 -11.77 11.18
C VAL A 81 1.53 -11.64 11.21
N ASP A 82 0.99 -10.58 10.60
CA ASP A 82 -0.46 -10.40 10.50
C ASP A 82 -0.76 -9.44 9.34
N SER A 83 -1.92 -9.60 8.72
CA SER A 83 -2.35 -8.71 7.65
C SER A 83 -3.87 -8.62 7.58
N PHE A 84 -4.36 -7.43 7.23
CA PHE A 84 -5.78 -7.16 7.01
C PHE A 84 -5.97 -6.49 5.66
N TYR A 85 -7.09 -6.77 5.03
CA TYR A 85 -7.42 -6.24 3.72
C TYR A 85 -8.86 -5.75 3.71
N TYR A 86 -9.06 -4.51 3.24
CA TYR A 86 -10.38 -3.91 3.09
C TYR A 86 -10.46 -3.22 1.74
N GLU A 87 -11.67 -3.20 1.17
CA GLU A 87 -11.95 -2.41 -0.02
C GLU A 87 -13.33 -1.79 0.08
N GLY A 88 -13.51 -0.64 -0.54
CA GLY A 88 -14.79 0.03 -0.51
C GLY A 88 -14.84 1.26 -1.39
N ASP A 89 -16.02 1.79 -1.56
CA ASP A 89 -16.27 2.99 -2.35
C ASP A 89 -15.81 4.23 -1.60
N ILE A 90 -15.20 5.15 -2.35
CA ILE A 90 -14.81 6.45 -1.79
C ILE A 90 -16.04 7.35 -1.78
N THR A 91 -16.39 7.85 -0.61
CA THR A 91 -17.58 8.70 -0.45
C THR A 91 -17.25 10.17 -0.29
N TYR A 92 -15.97 10.50 -0.04
CA TYR A 92 -15.50 11.87 0.07
C TYR A 92 -14.00 11.93 -0.19
N PHE A 93 -13.56 12.92 -0.95
CA PHE A 93 -12.14 13.13 -1.22
C PHE A 93 -11.88 14.63 -1.44
N GLU A 94 -10.85 15.15 -0.78
CA GLU A 94 -10.34 16.49 -1.00
C GLU A 94 -8.82 16.49 -0.86
N ALA A 95 -8.14 17.20 -1.75
CA ALA A 95 -6.68 17.28 -1.77
C ALA A 95 -6.19 18.69 -2.16
N SER A 96 -6.85 19.74 -1.67
CA SER A 96 -6.54 21.13 -2.05
C SER A 96 -5.12 21.55 -1.67
N LYS A 97 -4.46 20.87 -0.73
CA LYS A 97 -3.09 21.19 -0.29
C LYS A 97 -2.16 19.99 -0.43
N ALA A 98 -2.35 19.19 -1.46
CA ALA A 98 -1.54 17.98 -1.66
C ALA A 98 -0.03 18.28 -1.75
N ALA A 99 0.36 19.45 -2.28
CA ALA A 99 1.77 19.84 -2.41
C ALA A 99 2.47 20.06 -1.06
N GLU A 100 1.72 20.20 0.04
CA GLU A 100 2.28 20.38 1.38
C GLU A 100 2.60 19.06 2.08
N ILE A 101 2.22 17.94 1.46
CA ILE A 101 2.46 16.62 2.05
C ILE A 101 3.93 16.24 1.85
N THR A 102 4.60 15.90 2.93
CA THR A 102 5.98 15.40 2.87
C THR A 102 5.99 13.90 3.14
N THR A 103 6.92 13.20 2.51
CA THR A 103 7.02 11.75 2.60
C THR A 103 8.35 11.27 3.19
N GLU A 104 9.13 12.18 3.77
CA GLU A 104 10.39 11.81 4.39
C GLU A 104 10.14 11.10 5.71
N TRP A 105 10.73 9.92 5.84
CA TRP A 105 10.72 9.18 7.10
C TRP A 105 12.03 9.41 7.83
N LYS A 106 11.93 9.89 9.07
CA LYS A 106 13.10 10.08 9.93
C LYS A 106 13.07 9.03 11.04
N THR A 107 14.06 8.18 11.01
CA THR A 107 14.27 7.21 12.09
C THR A 107 15.16 7.82 13.17
#